data_36c3a9502b8303afe3598d2d1bcaa708
#
_entry.id   36c3a9502b8303afe3598d2d1bcaa708
#
_cell.length_a   1.000
_cell.length_b   1.000
_cell.length_c   1.000
_cell.angle_alpha   90.00
_cell.angle_beta   90.00
_cell.angle_gamma   90.00
#
_symmetry.space_group_name_H-M   'P 1'
#
loop_
_entity.id
_entity.type
_entity.pdbx_description
1 polymer ?
#
loop_
_entity_poly.entity_id
_entity_poly.type
_entity_poly.pdbx_seq_one_letter_code
_entity_poly.pdbx_strand_id
1 'polypeptide(L)'
;MKKLMAMLLTATMVAGLAACGGSSTATTTAAPAAPAETQAAAPAETQAAPAETQAAAPAETQAAAPANAGGIFHSVEAFPYASLDVHKDYYSWHTQFYGISETLFRINEDLSITPWLAESIDVNDNVATITLKDGVCFSNGNGLTADMVKRNIERLGTENSRYAYMLDWNIECPDDKTMVVTTEKAYPTLINDFATAETGIMDLDGTEDFDKNPICTGPFKVKEFIPEGDCTVERNDNYWGGPVNLDGAVFYKMGDEESKLLAMQNGEIDGYVDIAAASAEIYGTDPDSYQLFTVPTQRRVYAYLNQNQLPDSVREAIVLAIDREQLAAYMNGLISPATGAYAPETPYGKVQQPMWDVAKAKEILESDGYTMGANGIYEKDGQPLNLTISCYAKRSVDTVALLMQEQLKAAGIGIELKIEEDPDGTYMSSHDYQIGMYVSITDKTGDPMNFLEGTIKSGVYMEVAGFGNAETDAMIDEVRYETDANKRAEITNAIMQKVYDSHDMLFIGTYNKNSVLKAGAVGLGVNNPMQFYGIDANTSL
;
A
#
# COMPACT_ATOMS: atom_id res chain seq x y z
N MET A 1 -32.70 -37.60 14.82
CA MET A 1 -33.93 -37.50 15.64
C MET A 1 -34.18 -36.05 15.98
N LYS A 2 -35.35 -35.55 15.50
CA LYS A 2 -36.20 -34.45 16.01
C LYS A 2 -35.57 -33.05 16.06
N LYS A 3 -35.97 -32.16 15.17
CA LYS A 3 -37.19 -31.32 14.95
C LYS A 3 -36.87 -29.88 15.43
N LEU A 4 -36.80 -28.95 14.53
CA LEU A 4 -37.80 -27.94 14.11
C LEU A 4 -38.33 -27.05 15.25
N MET A 5 -38.09 -25.77 15.17
CA MET A 5 -39.12 -24.75 15.38
C MET A 5 -38.79 -23.44 14.66
N ALA A 6 -39.63 -23.16 13.68
CA ALA A 6 -39.74 -21.85 13.01
C ALA A 6 -40.72 -20.99 13.81
N MET A 7 -40.52 -19.69 13.88
CA MET A 7 -41.60 -18.73 14.11
C MET A 7 -41.38 -17.45 13.26
N LEU A 8 -42.32 -17.28 12.36
CA LEU A 8 -42.72 -16.06 11.68
C LEU A 8 -43.16 -14.98 12.69
N LEU A 9 -42.88 -13.72 12.42
CA LEU A 9 -43.80 -12.65 12.72
C LEU A 9 -43.79 -11.56 11.63
N THR A 10 -44.99 -11.28 11.21
CA THR A 10 -45.49 -10.49 10.08
C THR A 10 -45.46 -8.99 10.32
N ALA A 11 -45.42 -8.29 9.20
CA ALA A 11 -45.55 -6.86 8.94
C ALA A 11 -46.75 -6.15 9.56
N THR A 12 -46.66 -4.86 9.80
CA THR A 12 -47.76 -3.92 9.63
C THR A 12 -47.28 -2.57 9.11
N MET A 13 -47.72 -2.22 7.91
CA MET A 13 -47.76 -0.88 7.35
C MET A 13 -48.83 -0.07 8.08
N VAL A 14 -48.58 1.24 8.27
CA VAL A 14 -49.63 2.26 8.28
C VAL A 14 -49.13 3.50 7.54
N ALA A 15 -49.83 3.82 6.47
CA ALA A 15 -49.74 5.03 5.69
C ALA A 15 -50.53 6.16 6.37
N GLY A 16 -50.11 7.39 6.25
CA GLY A 16 -50.84 8.57 6.64
C GLY A 16 -50.52 9.74 5.71
N LEU A 17 -51.48 10.02 4.85
CA LEU A 17 -51.52 11.12 3.86
C LEU A 17 -52.00 12.44 4.49
N ALA A 18 -51.75 13.49 3.72
CA ALA A 18 -52.44 14.75 3.53
C ALA A 18 -51.83 15.97 4.25
N ALA A 19 -51.56 17.02 3.62
CA ALA A 19 -51.95 17.82 2.45
C ALA A 19 -52.19 19.27 2.85
N CYS A 20 -51.99 20.18 1.86
CA CYS A 20 -52.40 21.61 1.80
C CYS A 20 -51.45 22.62 2.45
N GLY A 21 -51.07 23.70 1.78
CA GLY A 21 -51.39 24.30 0.52
C GLY A 21 -50.97 25.74 0.48
N GLY A 22 -50.66 26.21 -0.70
CA GLY A 22 -50.93 27.53 -1.23
C GLY A 22 -49.93 28.65 -0.86
N SER A 23 -49.44 29.41 -1.71
CA SER A 23 -49.71 30.20 -2.88
C SER A 23 -48.60 31.23 -3.08
N SER A 24 -48.09 31.23 -4.28
CA SER A 24 -47.82 32.35 -5.20
C SER A 24 -47.30 33.69 -4.69
N THR A 25 -46.24 34.22 -5.24
CA THR A 25 -46.30 35.25 -6.28
C THR A 25 -44.96 35.49 -6.95
N ALA A 26 -45.05 35.70 -8.24
CA ALA A 26 -44.01 35.99 -9.20
C ALA A 26 -43.55 37.45 -9.18
N THR A 27 -42.47 37.65 -9.90
CA THR A 27 -42.08 38.81 -10.75
C THR A 27 -40.67 39.27 -10.42
N THR A 28 -39.72 39.57 -11.27
CA THR A 28 -39.55 39.80 -12.69
C THR A 28 -38.06 39.99 -12.96
N THR A 29 -37.62 39.43 -14.04
CA THR A 29 -36.61 39.88 -15.03
C THR A 29 -35.69 41.04 -14.74
N ALA A 30 -34.40 40.86 -14.94
CA ALA A 30 -33.57 41.62 -15.90
C ALA A 30 -32.15 40.97 -16.06
N ALA A 31 -31.79 40.60 -17.27
CA ALA A 31 -30.44 40.42 -17.79
C ALA A 31 -30.19 41.58 -18.79
N PRO A 32 -29.04 41.63 -19.49
CA PRO A 32 -27.65 41.67 -19.10
C PRO A 32 -26.90 42.90 -19.67
N ALA A 33 -25.67 43.12 -19.32
CA ALA A 33 -24.76 43.97 -20.11
C ALA A 33 -23.35 43.36 -20.13
N ALA A 34 -22.87 43.04 -21.32
CA ALA A 34 -21.48 42.83 -21.67
C ALA A 34 -20.98 44.02 -22.50
N PRO A 35 -19.74 44.03 -23.00
CA PRO A 35 -18.44 44.17 -22.36
C PRO A 35 -17.70 45.44 -22.85
N ALA A 36 -16.57 45.77 -22.31
CA ALA A 36 -15.67 46.75 -22.89
C ALA A 36 -14.27 46.14 -23.06
N GLU A 37 -13.86 46.02 -24.29
CA GLU A 37 -12.50 45.75 -24.76
C GLU A 37 -11.61 46.96 -24.45
N THR A 38 -10.35 46.72 -24.04
CA THR A 38 -9.30 47.69 -24.23
C THR A 38 -8.00 46.99 -24.63
N GLN A 39 -7.42 47.51 -25.66
CA GLN A 39 -6.33 47.04 -26.49
C GLN A 39 -4.97 46.94 -25.81
N ALA A 40 -4.16 46.11 -26.43
CA ALA A 40 -2.76 45.80 -26.23
C ALA A 40 -1.82 46.98 -26.35
N ALA A 41 -0.69 46.90 -25.65
CA ALA A 41 0.59 47.47 -26.03
C ALA A 41 1.69 46.44 -25.71
N ALA A 42 2.41 46.01 -26.74
CA ALA A 42 3.67 45.27 -26.69
C ALA A 42 4.83 46.20 -26.99
N PRO A 43 6.11 45.72 -27.06
CA PRO A 43 6.99 45.31 -25.97
C PRO A 43 8.27 46.14 -25.95
N ALA A 44 9.08 46.03 -24.92
CA ALA A 44 10.47 46.46 -24.94
C ALA A 44 11.36 45.30 -24.48
N GLU A 45 12.19 44.82 -25.38
CA GLU A 45 13.27 43.88 -25.13
C GLU A 45 14.35 44.55 -24.29
N THR A 46 14.80 43.88 -23.22
CA THR A 46 16.12 44.14 -22.64
C THR A 46 16.71 42.80 -22.24
N GLN A 47 17.74 42.37 -22.97
CA GLN A 47 18.59 41.24 -22.64
C GLN A 47 19.38 41.53 -21.36
N ALA A 48 19.28 40.60 -20.38
CA ALA A 48 20.27 40.46 -19.32
C ALA A 48 20.55 38.97 -19.15
N ALA A 49 21.86 38.63 -19.15
CA ALA A 49 22.40 37.30 -19.02
C ALA A 49 22.00 36.59 -17.71
N PRO A 50 21.98 35.25 -17.68
CA PRO A 50 21.55 34.52 -16.48
C PRO A 50 22.67 34.51 -15.43
N ALA A 51 22.34 34.97 -14.23
CA ALA A 51 23.11 34.68 -13.03
C ALA A 51 22.64 33.31 -12.51
N GLU A 52 23.58 32.38 -12.36
CA GLU A 52 23.38 31.11 -11.66
C GLU A 52 22.95 31.40 -10.23
N THR A 53 21.70 31.16 -9.93
CA THR A 53 21.22 31.15 -8.56
C THR A 53 21.23 29.69 -8.10
N GLN A 54 22.21 29.30 -7.31
CA GLN A 54 22.17 28.10 -6.50
C GLN A 54 20.86 28.14 -5.67
N ALA A 55 19.97 27.19 -5.93
CA ALA A 55 18.83 26.95 -5.08
C ALA A 55 19.35 26.47 -3.72
N ALA A 56 19.13 27.29 -2.69
CA ALA A 56 19.29 26.85 -1.32
C ALA A 56 18.25 25.76 -1.04
N ALA A 57 18.70 24.62 -0.53
CA ALA A 57 17.84 23.57 -0.01
C ALA A 57 16.87 24.17 1.03
N PRO A 58 15.59 23.69 1.08
CA PRO A 58 14.68 24.08 2.14
C PRO A 58 15.30 23.68 3.49
N ALA A 59 15.51 24.65 4.36
CA ALA A 59 15.84 24.36 5.74
C ALA A 59 14.64 23.63 6.35
N GLU A 60 14.82 22.36 6.69
CA GLU A 60 13.91 21.64 7.56
C GLU A 60 13.81 22.42 8.87
N THR A 61 12.64 22.99 9.08
CA THR A 61 12.29 23.56 10.38
C THR A 61 12.00 22.35 11.28
N GLN A 62 13.05 21.80 11.92
CA GLN A 62 12.88 20.92 13.06
C GLN A 62 12.07 21.71 14.09
N ALA A 63 10.82 21.36 14.26
CA ALA A 63 10.05 21.75 15.41
C ALA A 63 10.81 21.23 16.64
N ALA A 64 11.21 22.11 17.53
CA ALA A 64 11.86 21.73 18.79
C ALA A 64 10.93 20.73 19.51
N ALA A 65 11.42 19.52 19.70
CA ALA A 65 10.70 18.50 20.42
C ALA A 65 10.29 19.04 21.80
N PRO A 66 9.04 18.85 22.24
CA PRO A 66 8.66 19.13 23.61
C PRO A 66 9.52 18.28 24.52
N ALA A 67 10.14 18.90 25.51
CA ALA A 67 10.94 18.19 26.51
C ALA A 67 10.08 17.11 27.17
N ASN A 68 10.53 15.85 27.10
CA ASN A 68 10.00 14.61 27.68
C ASN A 68 8.65 14.77 28.42
N ALA A 69 7.56 14.68 27.69
CA ALA A 69 6.22 14.74 28.29
C ALA A 69 5.91 13.43 29.07
N GLY A 70 6.63 12.32 28.77
CA GLY A 70 6.35 11.00 29.34
C GLY A 70 5.02 10.43 28.88
N GLY A 71 4.50 9.46 29.59
CA GLY A 71 3.20 8.85 29.33
C GLY A 71 3.29 7.55 28.55
N ILE A 72 2.16 6.83 28.55
CA ILE A 72 2.00 5.56 27.82
C ILE A 72 1.03 5.80 26.68
N PHE A 73 1.45 5.47 25.45
CA PHE A 73 0.60 5.53 24.27
C PHE A 73 -0.23 4.25 24.16
N HIS A 74 -1.52 4.38 24.09
CA HIS A 74 -2.45 3.25 23.98
C HIS A 74 -2.96 3.14 22.54
N SER A 75 -2.77 1.97 21.94
CA SER A 75 -3.23 1.67 20.58
C SER A 75 -3.84 0.28 20.50
N VAL A 76 -4.24 -0.14 19.31
CA VAL A 76 -4.81 -1.47 19.11
C VAL A 76 -4.08 -2.21 18.00
N GLU A 77 -4.04 -3.54 18.14
CA GLU A 77 -3.61 -4.48 17.13
C GLU A 77 -4.81 -5.34 16.69
N ALA A 78 -5.13 -5.25 15.40
CA ALA A 78 -6.27 -5.98 14.83
C ALA A 78 -5.93 -7.42 14.45
N PHE A 79 -4.65 -7.70 14.14
CA PHE A 79 -4.18 -9.00 13.66
C PHE A 79 -3.21 -9.60 14.68
N PRO A 80 -3.68 -10.45 15.58
CA PRO A 80 -2.82 -11.10 16.57
C PRO A 80 -1.79 -12.01 15.88
N TYR A 81 -0.61 -12.07 16.42
CA TYR A 81 0.48 -12.90 15.93
C TYR A 81 1.14 -13.66 17.09
N ALA A 82 1.79 -14.75 16.73
CA ALA A 82 2.28 -15.71 17.72
C ALA A 82 3.71 -15.38 18.22
N SER A 83 4.43 -14.48 17.54
CA SER A 83 5.86 -14.24 17.77
C SER A 83 6.24 -12.79 17.47
N LEU A 84 7.34 -12.34 18.08
CA LEU A 84 8.03 -11.08 17.79
C LEU A 84 9.38 -11.34 17.08
N ASP A 85 9.67 -12.56 16.65
CA ASP A 85 10.92 -12.88 15.93
C ASP A 85 10.97 -12.13 14.61
N VAL A 86 11.87 -11.17 14.51
CA VAL A 86 11.99 -10.25 13.34
C VAL A 86 12.20 -11.01 12.03
N HIS A 87 12.81 -12.19 12.06
CA HIS A 87 13.14 -12.94 10.84
C HIS A 87 12.11 -13.99 10.43
N LYS A 88 11.08 -14.23 11.24
CA LYS A 88 10.05 -15.22 10.91
C LYS A 88 8.83 -14.56 10.26
N ASP A 89 8.30 -15.17 9.21
CA ASP A 89 7.09 -14.75 8.50
C ASP A 89 7.04 -13.24 8.20
N TYR A 90 6.07 -12.55 8.78
CA TYR A 90 5.86 -11.09 8.71
C TYR A 90 5.90 -10.42 10.09
N TYR A 91 6.46 -11.08 11.11
CA TYR A 91 6.46 -10.56 12.47
C TYR A 91 7.32 -9.30 12.65
N SER A 92 8.30 -9.10 11.77
CA SER A 92 9.06 -7.86 11.64
C SER A 92 8.19 -6.61 11.49
N TRP A 93 7.05 -6.72 10.80
CA TRP A 93 6.14 -5.60 10.60
C TRP A 93 5.61 -5.09 11.94
N HIS A 94 5.33 -5.98 12.88
CA HIS A 94 4.86 -5.63 14.21
C HIS A 94 5.98 -5.09 15.08
N THR A 95 7.17 -5.74 15.09
CA THR A 95 8.30 -5.25 15.87
C THR A 95 8.77 -3.87 15.43
N GLN A 96 8.71 -3.56 14.13
CA GLN A 96 9.02 -2.24 13.63
C GLN A 96 7.89 -1.24 13.93
N PHE A 97 6.62 -1.64 13.80
CA PHE A 97 5.47 -0.81 14.16
C PHE A 97 5.45 -0.44 15.65
N TYR A 98 5.93 -1.32 16.49
CA TYR A 98 6.07 -1.07 17.94
C TYR A 98 7.33 -0.30 18.32
N GLY A 99 8.15 0.11 17.34
CA GLY A 99 9.40 0.81 17.58
C GLY A 99 10.46 -0.04 18.28
N ILE A 100 10.41 -1.37 18.14
CA ILE A 100 11.38 -2.32 18.72
C ILE A 100 12.56 -2.51 17.80
N SER A 101 12.31 -2.85 16.52
CA SER A 101 13.35 -3.15 15.52
C SER A 101 13.57 -2.00 14.55
N GLU A 102 14.81 -1.86 14.09
CA GLU A 102 15.23 -0.92 13.05
C GLU A 102 16.07 -1.64 12.00
N THR A 103 16.10 -1.07 10.79
CA THR A 103 16.82 -1.59 9.61
C THR A 103 18.03 -0.71 9.28
N LEU A 104 18.90 -1.16 8.40
CA LEU A 104 20.06 -0.35 7.97
C LEU A 104 19.64 0.93 7.26
N PHE A 105 18.57 0.88 6.49
CA PHE A 105 17.98 2.01 5.75
C PHE A 105 16.50 2.13 6.05
N ARG A 106 15.94 3.33 5.86
CA ARG A 106 14.53 3.65 6.13
C ARG A 106 13.85 4.13 4.87
N ILE A 107 12.59 3.73 4.68
CA ILE A 107 11.71 4.23 3.62
C ILE A 107 10.94 5.43 4.17
N ASN A 108 11.08 6.58 3.50
CA ASN A 108 10.42 7.81 3.88
C ASN A 108 8.96 7.86 3.37
N GLU A 109 8.22 8.92 3.74
CA GLU A 109 6.84 9.14 3.32
C GLU A 109 6.69 9.29 1.79
N ASP A 110 7.72 9.80 1.10
CA ASP A 110 7.81 9.94 -0.35
C ASP A 110 8.38 8.69 -1.07
N LEU A 111 8.56 7.58 -0.34
CA LEU A 111 9.16 6.32 -0.79
C LEU A 111 10.67 6.39 -1.09
N SER A 112 11.32 7.51 -0.88
CA SER A 112 12.78 7.57 -0.92
C SER A 112 13.40 6.76 0.22
N ILE A 113 14.63 6.27 0.01
CA ILE A 113 15.35 5.48 1.01
C ILE A 113 16.52 6.29 1.55
N THR A 114 16.61 6.37 2.87
CA THR A 114 17.68 7.09 3.57
C THR A 114 18.39 6.19 4.58
N PRO A 115 19.66 6.48 4.92
CA PRO A 115 20.39 5.77 5.97
C PRO A 115 19.68 5.85 7.33
N TRP A 116 19.59 4.70 8.03
CA TRP A 116 19.05 4.63 9.40
C TRP A 116 20.10 4.11 10.38
N LEU A 117 20.33 2.78 10.51
CA LEU A 117 21.46 2.25 11.27
C LEU A 117 22.78 2.34 10.50
N ALA A 118 22.72 2.36 9.18
CA ALA A 118 23.87 2.68 8.34
C ALA A 118 24.12 4.20 8.32
N GLU A 119 25.36 4.59 8.15
CA GLU A 119 25.79 5.96 7.81
C GLU A 119 25.73 6.18 6.31
N SER A 120 26.21 5.20 5.53
CA SER A 120 26.29 5.30 4.07
C SER A 120 26.31 3.92 3.40
N ILE A 121 26.04 3.93 2.10
CA ILE A 121 26.28 2.84 1.18
C ILE A 121 26.98 3.38 -0.07
N ASP A 122 27.99 2.67 -0.54
CA ASP A 122 28.65 2.91 -1.84
C ASP A 122 28.54 1.64 -2.67
N VAL A 123 27.86 1.72 -3.81
CA VAL A 123 27.63 0.59 -4.72
C VAL A 123 28.46 0.79 -5.98
N ASN A 124 29.33 -0.18 -6.25
CA ASN A 124 30.15 -0.22 -7.45
C ASN A 124 29.97 -1.57 -8.14
N ASP A 125 29.17 -1.59 -9.20
CA ASP A 125 28.76 -2.78 -9.93
C ASP A 125 28.09 -3.84 -9.01
N ASN A 126 28.73 -4.95 -8.76
CA ASN A 126 28.23 -6.02 -7.90
C ASN A 126 28.79 -6.00 -6.47
N VAL A 127 29.45 -4.93 -6.07
CA VAL A 127 30.02 -4.75 -4.73
C VAL A 127 29.39 -3.53 -4.05
N ALA A 128 28.82 -3.74 -2.89
CA ALA A 128 28.31 -2.66 -2.03
C ALA A 128 29.13 -2.60 -0.74
N THR A 129 29.62 -1.41 -0.41
CA THR A 129 30.28 -1.13 0.87
C THR A 129 29.33 -0.33 1.75
N ILE A 130 28.94 -0.87 2.88
CA ILE A 130 28.02 -0.26 3.85
C ILE A 130 28.81 0.11 5.08
N THR A 131 28.70 1.36 5.52
CA THR A 131 29.31 1.86 6.77
C THR A 131 28.22 2.05 7.82
N LEU A 132 28.40 1.51 9.02
CA LEU A 132 27.47 1.64 10.12
C LEU A 132 27.71 2.96 10.88
N LYS A 133 26.64 3.57 11.39
CA LYS A 133 26.72 4.75 12.26
C LYS A 133 27.49 4.47 13.55
N ASP A 134 28.17 5.48 14.04
CA ASP A 134 28.82 5.44 15.36
C ASP A 134 27.78 5.50 16.49
N GLY A 135 28.06 4.80 17.58
CA GLY A 135 27.26 4.85 18.80
C GLY A 135 25.95 4.09 18.76
N VAL A 136 25.63 3.39 17.66
CA VAL A 136 24.44 2.51 17.62
C VAL A 136 24.63 1.36 18.60
N CYS A 137 23.64 1.16 19.45
CA CYS A 137 23.61 0.06 20.41
C CYS A 137 22.21 -0.56 20.52
N PHE A 138 22.17 -1.80 20.98
CA PHE A 138 20.94 -2.51 21.30
C PHE A 138 20.37 -2.06 22.66
N SER A 139 19.12 -2.42 22.93
CA SER A 139 18.43 -2.04 24.16
C SER A 139 19.11 -2.55 25.45
N ASN A 140 19.95 -3.58 25.35
CA ASN A 140 20.78 -4.09 26.46
C ASN A 140 22.12 -3.35 26.62
N GLY A 141 22.44 -2.39 25.74
CA GLY A 141 23.67 -1.61 25.72
C GLY A 141 24.82 -2.20 24.92
N ASN A 142 24.67 -3.39 24.33
CA ASN A 142 25.68 -3.95 23.42
C ASN A 142 25.79 -3.12 22.15
N GLY A 143 27.01 -2.85 21.66
CA GLY A 143 27.24 -2.09 20.42
C GLY A 143 26.87 -2.88 19.18
N LEU A 144 26.34 -2.19 18.15
CA LEU A 144 26.12 -2.77 16.84
C LEU A 144 27.45 -2.91 16.10
N THR A 145 27.68 -4.10 15.51
CA THR A 145 28.84 -4.38 14.67
C THR A 145 28.43 -4.91 13.30
N ALA A 146 29.32 -4.76 12.31
CA ALA A 146 29.12 -5.29 10.96
C ALA A 146 28.96 -6.82 10.97
N ASP A 147 29.71 -7.54 11.84
CA ASP A 147 29.55 -8.99 12.01
C ASP A 147 28.15 -9.35 12.52
N MET A 148 27.59 -8.59 13.48
CA MET A 148 26.24 -8.82 13.95
C MET A 148 25.21 -8.60 12.82
N VAL A 149 25.38 -7.57 11.98
CA VAL A 149 24.51 -7.35 10.81
C VAL A 149 24.59 -8.52 9.82
N LYS A 150 25.80 -8.97 9.50
CA LYS A 150 26.00 -10.15 8.64
C LYS A 150 25.26 -11.37 9.18
N ARG A 151 25.42 -11.68 10.45
CA ARG A 151 24.75 -12.83 11.10
C ARG A 151 23.22 -12.71 11.09
N ASN A 152 22.69 -11.49 11.21
CA ASN A 152 21.24 -11.23 11.05
C ASN A 152 20.76 -11.55 9.63
N ILE A 153 21.50 -11.15 8.59
CA ILE A 153 21.18 -11.46 7.20
C ILE A 153 21.21 -12.97 6.96
N GLU A 154 22.25 -13.66 7.43
CA GLU A 154 22.38 -15.12 7.32
C GLU A 154 21.23 -15.84 8.03
N ARG A 155 20.85 -15.36 9.24
CA ARG A 155 19.71 -15.92 9.96
C ARG A 155 18.39 -15.66 9.22
N LEU A 156 18.17 -14.45 8.70
CA LEU A 156 16.97 -14.15 7.91
C LEU A 156 16.83 -15.07 6.70
N GLY A 157 17.91 -15.26 5.94
CA GLY A 157 17.92 -16.18 4.79
C GLY A 157 17.63 -17.64 5.17
N THR A 158 17.95 -18.05 6.40
CA THR A 158 17.70 -19.40 6.92
C THR A 158 16.28 -19.57 7.45
N GLU A 159 15.79 -18.60 8.24
CA GLU A 159 14.49 -18.67 8.90
C GLU A 159 13.32 -18.31 7.97
N ASN A 160 13.57 -17.55 6.91
CA ASN A 160 12.54 -17.05 6.00
C ASN A 160 12.87 -17.34 4.54
N SER A 161 12.21 -18.34 3.97
CA SER A 161 12.48 -18.80 2.60
C SER A 161 12.36 -17.72 1.52
N ARG A 162 11.59 -16.65 1.78
CA ARG A 162 11.47 -15.48 0.86
C ARG A 162 12.78 -14.72 0.71
N TYR A 163 13.68 -14.82 1.68
CA TYR A 163 14.98 -14.15 1.73
C TYR A 163 16.17 -15.12 1.58
N ALA A 164 15.90 -16.38 1.24
CA ALA A 164 16.95 -17.39 1.06
C ALA A 164 18.00 -16.98 0.01
N TYR A 165 17.66 -16.13 -0.96
CA TYR A 165 18.59 -15.59 -1.94
C TYR A 165 19.72 -14.75 -1.33
N MET A 166 19.53 -14.19 -0.13
CA MET A 166 20.58 -13.44 0.58
C MET A 166 21.73 -14.35 1.06
N LEU A 167 21.51 -15.66 1.15
CA LEU A 167 22.55 -16.64 1.48
C LEU A 167 23.58 -16.81 0.34
N ASP A 168 23.26 -16.41 -0.87
CA ASP A 168 24.16 -16.41 -2.02
C ASP A 168 25.08 -15.18 -2.05
N TRP A 169 24.86 -14.20 -1.17
CA TRP A 169 25.72 -13.03 -1.06
C TRP A 169 27.02 -13.36 -0.32
N ASN A 170 28.16 -12.91 -0.86
CA ASN A 170 29.41 -12.95 -0.11
C ASN A 170 29.50 -11.70 0.76
N ILE A 171 29.43 -11.87 2.08
CA ILE A 171 29.46 -10.76 3.04
C ILE A 171 30.77 -10.84 3.84
N GLU A 172 31.59 -9.79 3.73
CA GLU A 172 32.83 -9.62 4.48
C GLU A 172 32.71 -8.43 5.43
N CYS A 173 33.27 -8.56 6.65
CA CYS A 173 33.29 -7.50 7.64
C CYS A 173 34.77 -7.20 7.99
N PRO A 174 35.44 -6.32 7.24
CA PRO A 174 36.87 -6.03 7.44
C PRO A 174 37.15 -5.36 8.80
N ASP A 175 36.15 -4.72 9.37
CA ASP A 175 36.17 -4.13 10.71
C ASP A 175 34.74 -4.07 11.31
N ASP A 176 34.61 -3.58 12.55
CA ASP A 176 33.34 -3.56 13.26
C ASP A 176 32.28 -2.62 12.62
N LYS A 177 32.66 -1.72 11.73
CA LYS A 177 31.78 -0.72 11.14
C LYS A 177 31.53 -0.90 9.65
N THR A 178 32.35 -1.71 9.00
CA THR A 178 32.32 -1.85 7.54
C THR A 178 31.83 -3.24 7.18
N MET A 179 30.78 -3.31 6.35
CA MET A 179 30.27 -4.50 5.73
C MET A 179 30.38 -4.37 4.22
N VAL A 180 31.00 -5.35 3.57
CA VAL A 180 31.14 -5.43 2.11
C VAL A 180 30.29 -6.60 1.63
N VAL A 181 29.30 -6.30 0.79
CA VAL A 181 28.42 -7.29 0.16
C VAL A 181 28.79 -7.41 -1.30
N THR A 182 29.15 -8.62 -1.72
CA THR A 182 29.42 -8.95 -3.13
C THR A 182 28.38 -9.92 -3.64
N THR A 183 27.67 -9.54 -4.70
CA THR A 183 26.67 -10.36 -5.37
C THR A 183 27.23 -10.97 -6.67
N GLU A 184 26.55 -11.95 -7.24
CA GLU A 184 27.01 -12.58 -8.50
C GLU A 184 27.05 -11.58 -9.66
N LYS A 185 26.08 -10.67 -9.71
CA LYS A 185 25.92 -9.61 -10.72
C LYS A 185 25.62 -8.29 -10.04
N ALA A 186 25.66 -7.19 -10.79
CA ALA A 186 25.19 -5.90 -10.31
C ALA A 186 23.80 -6.01 -9.67
N TYR A 187 23.62 -5.38 -8.50
CA TYR A 187 22.38 -5.44 -7.74
C TYR A 187 21.96 -4.04 -7.28
N PRO A 188 21.37 -3.26 -8.18
CA PRO A 188 21.12 -1.82 -7.95
C PRO A 188 20.11 -1.53 -6.84
N THR A 189 19.30 -2.52 -6.47
CA THR A 189 18.25 -2.41 -5.43
C THR A 189 18.62 -3.06 -4.11
N LEU A 190 19.90 -3.32 -3.88
CA LEU A 190 20.40 -3.86 -2.62
C LEU A 190 19.97 -2.99 -1.41
N ILE A 191 19.96 -1.67 -1.57
CA ILE A 191 19.51 -0.74 -0.55
C ILE A 191 18.03 -0.95 -0.16
N ASN A 192 17.19 -1.34 -1.11
CA ASN A 192 15.76 -1.59 -0.89
C ASN A 192 15.57 -2.84 -0.01
N ASP A 193 16.38 -3.87 -0.21
CA ASP A 193 16.36 -5.06 0.63
C ASP A 193 16.74 -4.72 2.09
N PHE A 194 17.72 -3.85 2.29
CA PHE A 194 18.12 -3.40 3.62
C PHE A 194 17.18 -2.38 4.27
N ALA A 195 16.12 -1.97 3.59
CA ALA A 195 15.06 -1.10 4.11
C ALA A 195 13.74 -1.85 4.40
N THR A 196 13.65 -3.15 4.06
CA THR A 196 12.47 -3.96 4.39
C THR A 196 12.47 -4.36 5.85
N ALA A 197 11.31 -4.37 6.49
CA ALA A 197 11.17 -4.65 7.93
C ALA A 197 11.83 -5.97 8.35
N GLU A 198 11.80 -6.98 7.48
CA GLU A 198 12.36 -8.31 7.73
C GLU A 198 13.90 -8.30 7.90
N THR A 199 14.59 -7.27 7.41
CA THR A 199 16.03 -7.07 7.67
C THR A 199 16.32 -6.27 8.95
N GLY A 200 15.34 -6.16 9.85
CA GLY A 200 15.53 -5.59 11.18
C GLY A 200 16.62 -6.32 11.97
N ILE A 201 17.38 -5.57 12.73
CA ILE A 201 18.60 -6.07 13.39
C ILE A 201 18.34 -6.41 14.85
N MET A 202 18.67 -7.64 15.23
CA MET A 202 18.62 -8.16 16.61
C MET A 202 20.01 -8.42 17.16
N ASP A 203 20.21 -8.26 18.48
CA ASP A 203 21.35 -8.83 19.21
C ASP A 203 21.16 -10.34 19.34
N LEU A 204 21.74 -11.10 18.41
CA LEU A 204 21.60 -12.55 18.37
C LEU A 204 22.28 -13.26 19.55
N ASP A 205 23.27 -12.63 20.18
CA ASP A 205 23.98 -13.18 21.32
C ASP A 205 23.32 -12.82 22.66
N GLY A 206 22.64 -11.66 22.70
CA GLY A 206 21.93 -11.18 23.89
C GLY A 206 20.47 -11.63 23.98
N THR A 207 19.86 -12.08 22.88
CA THR A 207 18.47 -12.51 22.84
C THR A 207 18.32 -13.97 23.27
N GLU A 208 17.64 -14.21 24.40
CA GLU A 208 17.36 -15.56 24.89
C GLU A 208 16.06 -16.14 24.31
N ASP A 209 15.05 -15.30 24.08
CA ASP A 209 13.73 -15.67 23.55
C ASP A 209 13.37 -14.75 22.37
N PHE A 210 13.65 -15.20 21.16
CA PHE A 210 13.37 -14.45 19.91
C PHE A 210 11.87 -14.26 19.69
N ASP A 211 11.05 -15.20 20.13
CA ASP A 211 9.61 -15.13 19.89
C ASP A 211 8.91 -14.12 20.81
N LYS A 212 9.47 -13.83 21.99
CA LYS A 212 8.78 -12.99 22.98
C LYS A 212 9.53 -11.72 23.38
N ASN A 213 10.85 -11.72 23.31
CA ASN A 213 11.66 -10.60 23.77
C ASN A 213 12.93 -10.43 22.93
N PRO A 214 12.79 -10.14 21.62
CA PRO A 214 13.94 -9.82 20.79
C PRO A 214 14.62 -8.53 21.28
N ILE A 215 15.93 -8.56 21.43
CA ILE A 215 16.74 -7.40 21.79
C ILE A 215 17.17 -6.70 20.51
N CYS A 216 16.62 -5.50 20.26
CA CYS A 216 16.85 -4.72 19.05
C CYS A 216 17.35 -3.31 19.38
N THR A 217 17.48 -2.45 18.34
CA THR A 217 18.08 -1.12 18.42
C THR A 217 17.07 0.00 18.64
N GLY A 218 15.76 -0.27 18.52
CA GLY A 218 14.72 0.74 18.48
C GLY A 218 14.50 1.56 19.76
N PRO A 219 13.69 2.63 19.69
CA PRO A 219 13.39 3.52 20.81
C PRO A 219 12.58 2.85 21.94
N PHE A 220 12.00 1.70 21.66
CA PHE A 220 11.27 0.91 22.65
C PHE A 220 11.81 -0.53 22.70
N LYS A 221 11.59 -1.18 23.83
CA LYS A 221 11.90 -2.60 24.06
C LYS A 221 10.68 -3.31 24.64
N VAL A 222 10.60 -4.62 24.45
CA VAL A 222 9.49 -5.42 24.97
C VAL A 222 9.50 -5.39 26.50
N LYS A 223 8.35 -5.08 27.09
CA LYS A 223 8.08 -5.24 28.52
C LYS A 223 7.28 -6.50 28.78
N GLU A 224 6.24 -6.74 27.98
CA GLU A 224 5.39 -7.92 28.06
C GLU A 224 4.78 -8.20 26.67
N PHE A 225 4.80 -9.44 26.28
CA PHE A 225 4.16 -9.91 25.05
C PHE A 225 3.35 -11.18 25.31
N ILE A 226 2.08 -11.14 24.97
CA ILE A 226 1.17 -12.27 25.02
C ILE A 226 0.95 -12.75 23.60
N PRO A 227 1.44 -13.95 23.19
CA PRO A 227 1.20 -14.48 21.87
C PRO A 227 -0.30 -14.45 21.52
N GLU A 228 -0.63 -13.90 20.36
CA GLU A 228 -2.01 -13.65 19.90
C GLU A 228 -2.83 -12.73 20.81
N GLY A 229 -2.19 -11.97 21.67
CA GLY A 229 -2.79 -11.05 22.63
C GLY A 229 -2.15 -9.66 22.60
N ASP A 230 -2.10 -9.03 23.76
CA ASP A 230 -1.57 -7.67 23.93
C ASP A 230 -0.04 -7.65 23.90
N CYS A 231 0.52 -6.52 23.46
CA CYS A 231 1.93 -6.22 23.56
C CYS A 231 2.15 -4.90 24.32
N THR A 232 2.99 -4.93 25.33
CA THR A 232 3.44 -3.73 26.07
C THR A 232 4.91 -3.52 25.80
N VAL A 233 5.26 -2.31 25.43
CA VAL A 233 6.66 -1.87 25.26
C VAL A 233 6.97 -0.76 26.24
N GLU A 234 8.24 -0.67 26.65
CA GLU A 234 8.76 0.40 27.51
C GLU A 234 9.90 1.13 26.80
N ARG A 235 10.19 2.35 27.23
CA ARG A 235 11.29 3.15 26.70
C ARG A 235 12.61 2.38 26.75
N ASN A 236 13.37 2.48 25.67
CA ASN A 236 14.76 2.07 25.62
C ASN A 236 15.66 3.24 26.08
N ASP A 237 16.11 3.22 27.33
CA ASP A 237 16.98 4.27 27.88
C ASP A 237 18.38 4.30 27.23
N ASN A 238 18.74 3.24 26.48
CA ASN A 238 19.99 3.15 25.72
C ASN A 238 19.79 3.56 24.24
N TYR A 239 18.63 4.16 23.88
CA TYR A 239 18.36 4.47 22.47
C TYR A 239 19.42 5.41 21.89
N TRP A 240 20.08 4.93 20.85
CA TRP A 240 21.18 5.62 20.16
C TRP A 240 20.75 6.90 19.42
N GLY A 241 19.47 6.95 18.97
CA GLY A 241 18.91 8.04 18.14
C GLY A 241 18.53 9.29 18.94
N GLY A 242 18.79 9.34 20.25
CA GLY A 242 18.51 10.50 21.10
C GLY A 242 17.32 10.31 22.05
N PRO A 243 16.71 11.40 22.54
CA PRO A 243 15.64 11.32 23.53
C PRO A 243 14.38 10.68 22.94
N VAL A 244 13.71 9.85 23.73
CA VAL A 244 12.42 9.22 23.43
C VAL A 244 11.34 9.91 24.26
N ASN A 245 10.28 10.41 23.64
CA ASN A 245 9.28 11.23 24.31
C ASN A 245 8.40 10.44 25.29
N LEU A 246 8.00 9.21 24.93
CA LEU A 246 7.10 8.39 25.74
C LEU A 246 7.85 7.51 26.77
N ASP A 247 7.16 7.10 27.82
CA ASP A 247 7.63 6.07 28.75
C ASP A 247 7.42 4.65 28.21
N GLY A 248 6.49 4.50 27.26
CA GLY A 248 6.17 3.24 26.62
C GLY A 248 4.87 3.28 25.82
N ALA A 249 4.42 2.12 25.36
CA ALA A 249 3.13 1.96 24.70
C ALA A 249 2.48 0.61 25.02
N VAL A 250 1.16 0.54 24.87
CA VAL A 250 0.38 -0.69 24.94
C VAL A 250 -0.42 -0.85 23.66
N PHE A 251 -0.29 -2.00 23.02
CA PHE A 251 -1.08 -2.41 21.85
C PHE A 251 -2.05 -3.49 22.29
N TYR A 252 -3.34 -3.11 22.42
CA TYR A 252 -4.40 -4.03 22.83
C TYR A 252 -4.89 -4.85 21.64
N LYS A 253 -5.16 -6.11 21.86
CA LYS A 253 -5.83 -6.96 20.88
C LYS A 253 -7.31 -6.61 20.79
N MET A 254 -7.71 -5.91 19.73
CA MET A 254 -9.10 -5.59 19.44
C MET A 254 -9.38 -5.84 17.95
N GLY A 255 -10.17 -6.89 17.64
CA GLY A 255 -10.48 -7.27 16.27
C GLY A 255 -11.72 -6.58 15.70
N ASP A 256 -12.70 -6.23 16.53
CA ASP A 256 -13.95 -5.65 16.07
C ASP A 256 -13.92 -4.11 16.13
N GLU A 257 -14.52 -3.50 15.12
CA GLU A 257 -14.46 -2.04 14.93
C GLU A 257 -15.29 -1.27 15.95
N GLU A 258 -16.39 -1.86 16.44
CA GLU A 258 -17.23 -1.22 17.46
C GLU A 258 -16.49 -1.08 18.79
N SER A 259 -15.75 -2.11 19.20
CA SER A 259 -14.89 -2.05 20.40
C SER A 259 -13.79 -0.99 20.27
N LYS A 260 -13.14 -0.88 19.10
CA LYS A 260 -12.13 0.16 18.84
C LYS A 260 -12.72 1.56 18.92
N LEU A 261 -13.88 1.76 18.27
CA LEU A 261 -14.60 3.04 18.28
C LEU A 261 -14.94 3.45 19.71
N LEU A 262 -15.50 2.56 20.51
CA LEU A 262 -15.86 2.83 21.90
C LEU A 262 -14.63 3.12 22.77
N ALA A 263 -13.56 2.34 22.62
CA ALA A 263 -12.32 2.54 23.36
C ALA A 263 -11.70 3.93 23.06
N MET A 264 -11.74 4.36 21.78
CA MET A 264 -11.29 5.69 21.37
C MET A 264 -12.16 6.81 21.96
N GLN A 265 -13.49 6.66 21.90
CA GLN A 265 -14.43 7.64 22.45
C GLN A 265 -14.36 7.74 23.98
N ASN A 266 -14.11 6.62 24.67
CA ASN A 266 -13.92 6.60 26.13
C ASN A 266 -12.55 7.11 26.57
N GLY A 267 -11.63 7.34 25.63
CA GLY A 267 -10.27 7.75 25.91
C GLY A 267 -9.36 6.63 26.44
N GLU A 268 -9.73 5.38 26.20
CA GLU A 268 -8.96 4.19 26.57
C GLU A 268 -7.78 3.95 25.63
N ILE A 269 -7.86 4.44 24.37
CA ILE A 269 -6.79 4.42 23.37
C ILE A 269 -6.55 5.82 22.81
N ASP A 270 -5.33 6.09 22.34
CA ASP A 270 -4.87 7.39 21.85
C ASP A 270 -4.88 7.47 20.31
N GLY A 271 -4.96 6.33 19.65
CA GLY A 271 -5.06 6.24 18.20
C GLY A 271 -4.92 4.82 17.69
N TYR A 272 -5.32 4.61 16.43
CA TYR A 272 -5.14 3.34 15.74
C TYR A 272 -5.17 3.50 14.22
N VAL A 273 -4.68 2.48 13.52
CA VAL A 273 -4.64 2.40 12.06
C VAL A 273 -5.72 1.45 11.54
N ASP A 274 -5.97 1.49 10.22
CA ASP A 274 -6.96 0.68 9.51
C ASP A 274 -8.39 0.86 10.07
N ILE A 275 -8.77 2.13 10.28
CA ILE A 275 -10.12 2.48 10.72
C ILE A 275 -11.15 2.20 9.62
N ALA A 276 -12.32 1.69 10.01
CA ALA A 276 -13.44 1.53 9.10
C ALA A 276 -14.03 2.88 8.66
N ALA A 277 -14.58 2.94 7.45
CA ALA A 277 -15.18 4.13 6.90
C ALA A 277 -16.28 4.71 7.79
N ALA A 278 -17.13 3.86 8.39
CA ALA A 278 -18.18 4.29 9.32
C ALA A 278 -17.62 4.95 10.59
N SER A 279 -16.50 4.44 11.12
CA SER A 279 -15.81 5.05 12.26
C SER A 279 -15.17 6.39 11.87
N ALA A 280 -14.58 6.48 10.67
CA ALA A 280 -14.00 7.72 10.14
C ALA A 280 -15.07 8.83 10.02
N GLU A 281 -16.30 8.50 9.58
CA GLU A 281 -17.41 9.45 9.54
C GLU A 281 -17.73 9.98 10.94
N ILE A 282 -17.77 9.11 11.95
CA ILE A 282 -18.05 9.49 13.34
C ILE A 282 -16.96 10.41 13.87
N TYR A 283 -15.68 10.06 13.73
CA TYR A 283 -14.55 10.92 14.17
C TYR A 283 -14.53 12.25 13.42
N GLY A 284 -14.87 12.26 12.13
CA GLY A 284 -14.96 13.47 11.32
C GLY A 284 -16.00 14.49 11.78
N THR A 285 -16.97 14.08 12.62
CA THR A 285 -17.93 15.01 13.24
C THR A 285 -17.36 15.81 14.41
N ASP A 286 -16.19 15.42 14.94
CA ASP A 286 -15.52 16.06 16.08
C ASP A 286 -14.01 16.27 15.81
N PRO A 287 -13.67 17.18 14.90
CA PRO A 287 -12.28 17.47 14.54
C PRO A 287 -11.47 18.15 15.65
N ASP A 288 -12.14 18.65 16.70
CA ASP A 288 -11.46 19.20 17.87
C ASP A 288 -10.90 18.12 18.78
N SER A 289 -11.47 16.91 18.76
CA SER A 289 -11.05 15.76 19.56
C SER A 289 -10.21 14.75 18.78
N TYR A 290 -10.37 14.67 17.46
CA TYR A 290 -9.76 13.63 16.62
C TYR A 290 -9.07 14.20 15.38
N GLN A 291 -7.96 13.58 15.02
CA GLN A 291 -7.21 13.82 13.79
C GLN A 291 -7.36 12.60 12.89
N LEU A 292 -7.84 12.78 11.66
CA LEU A 292 -7.98 11.72 10.66
C LEU A 292 -6.90 11.84 9.60
N PHE A 293 -6.33 10.71 9.21
CA PHE A 293 -5.31 10.62 8.18
C PHE A 293 -5.71 9.55 7.15
N THR A 294 -5.48 9.85 5.87
CA THR A 294 -5.71 8.93 4.76
C THR A 294 -4.53 9.01 3.82
N VAL A 295 -3.79 7.92 3.67
CA VAL A 295 -2.59 7.84 2.83
C VAL A 295 -2.72 6.64 1.90
N PRO A 296 -2.62 6.83 0.57
CA PRO A 296 -2.57 5.72 -0.37
C PRO A 296 -1.33 4.85 -0.12
N THR A 297 -1.54 3.55 0.04
CA THR A 297 -0.45 2.58 0.23
C THR A 297 0.08 2.08 -1.12
N GLN A 298 1.02 1.12 -1.07
CA GLN A 298 1.49 0.42 -2.28
C GLN A 298 0.65 -0.83 -2.61
N ARG A 299 -0.47 -1.03 -1.94
CA ARG A 299 -1.38 -2.16 -2.16
C ARG A 299 -2.45 -1.81 -3.18
N ARG A 300 -2.50 -2.58 -4.26
CA ARG A 300 -3.47 -2.39 -5.36
C ARG A 300 -4.52 -3.50 -5.35
N VAL A 301 -5.78 -3.14 -5.61
CA VAL A 301 -6.80 -4.06 -6.10
C VAL A 301 -6.87 -3.94 -7.62
N TYR A 302 -6.83 -5.08 -8.30
CA TYR A 302 -6.82 -5.15 -9.76
C TYR A 302 -7.53 -6.41 -10.25
N ALA A 303 -7.86 -6.41 -11.52
CA ALA A 303 -8.41 -7.56 -12.22
C ALA A 303 -7.43 -8.04 -13.30
N TYR A 304 -7.23 -9.35 -13.37
CA TYR A 304 -6.68 -10.04 -14.51
C TYR A 304 -7.78 -10.28 -15.54
N LEU A 305 -7.53 -9.97 -16.79
CA LEU A 305 -8.42 -10.23 -17.93
C LEU A 305 -7.77 -11.30 -18.82
N ASN A 306 -8.24 -12.53 -18.70
CA ASN A 306 -7.59 -13.69 -19.31
C ASN A 306 -7.68 -13.69 -20.83
N GLN A 307 -6.58 -13.35 -21.52
CA GLN A 307 -6.56 -13.31 -22.98
C GLN A 307 -6.77 -14.68 -23.66
N ASN A 308 -6.56 -15.79 -22.93
CA ASN A 308 -6.86 -17.12 -23.47
C ASN A 308 -8.37 -17.42 -23.50
N GLN A 309 -9.18 -16.65 -22.78
CA GLN A 309 -10.63 -16.82 -22.68
C GLN A 309 -11.43 -15.62 -23.22
N LEU A 310 -10.82 -14.44 -23.28
CA LEU A 310 -11.46 -13.20 -23.69
C LEU A 310 -10.81 -12.60 -24.94
N PRO A 311 -11.56 -12.26 -25.98
CA PRO A 311 -11.07 -11.47 -27.11
C PRO A 311 -10.51 -10.12 -26.64
N ASP A 312 -9.57 -9.54 -27.38
CA ASP A 312 -8.98 -8.24 -27.07
C ASP A 312 -10.02 -7.11 -27.01
N SER A 313 -10.94 -7.07 -27.95
CA SER A 313 -12.06 -6.11 -27.98
C SER A 313 -12.90 -6.14 -26.68
N VAL A 314 -13.10 -7.33 -26.12
CA VAL A 314 -13.84 -7.50 -24.86
C VAL A 314 -13.02 -7.02 -23.67
N ARG A 315 -11.70 -7.33 -23.64
CA ARG A 315 -10.81 -6.87 -22.59
C ARG A 315 -10.67 -5.35 -22.58
N GLU A 316 -10.47 -4.75 -23.78
CA GLU A 316 -10.43 -3.29 -23.94
C GLU A 316 -11.75 -2.64 -23.49
N ALA A 317 -12.89 -3.21 -23.88
CA ALA A 317 -14.19 -2.72 -23.47
C ALA A 317 -14.37 -2.79 -21.93
N ILE A 318 -13.89 -3.84 -21.26
CA ILE A 318 -13.93 -3.96 -19.81
C ILE A 318 -13.09 -2.84 -19.16
N VAL A 319 -11.86 -2.62 -19.64
CA VAL A 319 -10.95 -1.57 -19.09
C VAL A 319 -11.60 -0.19 -19.20
N LEU A 320 -12.22 0.11 -20.34
CA LEU A 320 -12.88 1.39 -20.60
C LEU A 320 -14.25 1.54 -19.93
N ALA A 321 -14.89 0.45 -19.52
CA ALA A 321 -16.20 0.51 -18.86
C ALA A 321 -16.15 0.85 -17.37
N ILE A 322 -14.97 0.76 -16.73
CA ILE A 322 -14.84 0.93 -15.28
C ILE A 322 -14.43 2.36 -14.90
N ASP A 323 -15.37 3.09 -14.32
CA ASP A 323 -15.16 4.38 -13.66
C ASP A 323 -14.58 4.16 -12.27
N ARG A 324 -13.25 4.25 -12.17
CA ARG A 324 -12.49 4.00 -10.94
C ARG A 324 -12.72 5.08 -9.88
N GLU A 325 -13.00 6.31 -10.30
CA GLU A 325 -13.30 7.41 -9.37
C GLU A 325 -14.66 7.19 -8.69
N GLN A 326 -15.68 6.84 -9.49
CA GLN A 326 -17.00 6.52 -8.96
C GLN A 326 -16.92 5.28 -8.04
N LEU A 327 -16.16 4.26 -8.42
CA LEU A 327 -15.98 3.05 -7.63
C LEU A 327 -15.30 3.37 -6.29
N ALA A 328 -14.20 4.15 -6.31
CA ALA A 328 -13.51 4.58 -5.09
C ALA A 328 -14.42 5.42 -4.17
N ALA A 329 -15.27 6.29 -4.76
CA ALA A 329 -16.23 7.06 -3.99
C ALA A 329 -17.23 6.16 -3.25
N TYR A 330 -17.71 5.07 -3.88
CA TYR A 330 -18.58 4.09 -3.22
C TYR A 330 -17.87 3.28 -2.12
N MET A 331 -16.56 3.11 -2.23
CA MET A 331 -15.75 2.43 -1.22
C MET A 331 -15.43 3.31 -0.01
N ASN A 332 -15.95 4.53 0.02
CA ASN A 332 -15.96 5.44 1.17
C ASN A 332 -14.59 5.59 1.86
N GLY A 333 -13.56 5.92 1.08
CA GLY A 333 -12.21 6.14 1.59
C GLY A 333 -11.37 4.88 1.83
N LEU A 334 -11.91 3.66 1.63
CA LEU A 334 -11.11 2.42 1.73
C LEU A 334 -10.05 2.35 0.63
N ILE A 335 -10.39 2.82 -0.57
CA ILE A 335 -9.46 2.89 -1.70
C ILE A 335 -9.47 4.28 -2.33
N SER A 336 -8.36 4.62 -2.98
CA SER A 336 -8.24 5.73 -3.94
C SER A 336 -8.17 5.17 -5.36
N PRO A 337 -8.60 5.91 -6.41
CA PRO A 337 -8.53 5.41 -7.79
C PRO A 337 -7.09 5.09 -8.19
N ALA A 338 -6.84 3.93 -8.79
CA ALA A 338 -5.52 3.60 -9.31
C ALA A 338 -5.33 4.10 -10.74
N THR A 339 -4.21 4.74 -11.03
CA THR A 339 -3.81 5.14 -12.38
C THR A 339 -3.02 4.05 -13.09
N GLY A 340 -2.55 3.05 -12.35
CA GLY A 340 -1.77 1.91 -12.84
C GLY A 340 -1.20 1.09 -11.69
N ALA A 341 -0.23 0.25 -12.01
CA ALA A 341 0.44 -0.62 -11.06
C ALA A 341 1.21 0.16 -9.99
N TYR A 342 1.84 1.25 -10.38
CA TYR A 342 2.70 2.06 -9.50
C TYR A 342 2.12 3.44 -9.28
N ALA A 343 2.54 4.10 -8.19
CA ALA A 343 2.18 5.47 -7.90
C ALA A 343 2.77 6.42 -8.95
N PRO A 344 2.00 7.39 -9.48
CA PRO A 344 2.47 8.28 -10.55
C PRO A 344 3.63 9.19 -10.13
N GLU A 345 3.87 9.35 -8.83
CA GLU A 345 5.00 10.09 -8.26
C GLU A 345 6.33 9.34 -8.46
N THR A 346 6.31 8.02 -8.51
CA THR A 346 7.51 7.21 -8.72
C THR A 346 8.07 7.37 -10.14
N PRO A 347 9.39 7.23 -10.37
CA PRO A 347 9.97 7.33 -11.71
C PRO A 347 9.43 6.30 -12.70
N TYR A 348 9.05 5.12 -12.23
CA TYR A 348 8.53 3.99 -13.01
C TYR A 348 7.00 3.91 -13.07
N GLY A 349 6.28 4.88 -12.48
CA GLY A 349 4.81 5.00 -12.51
C GLY A 349 4.29 6.04 -13.50
N LYS A 350 5.12 6.48 -14.47
CA LYS A 350 4.76 7.59 -15.38
C LYS A 350 3.76 7.18 -16.46
N VAL A 351 3.73 5.90 -16.82
CA VAL A 351 2.74 5.37 -17.76
C VAL A 351 1.47 5.00 -17.00
N GLN A 352 0.34 5.41 -17.53
CA GLN A 352 -0.97 5.20 -16.92
C GLN A 352 -1.86 4.37 -17.84
N GLN A 353 -2.70 3.54 -17.24
CA GLN A 353 -3.71 2.78 -17.97
C GLN A 353 -4.79 3.73 -18.53
N PRO A 354 -5.56 3.30 -19.57
CA PRO A 354 -6.62 4.10 -20.17
C PRO A 354 -7.64 4.60 -19.14
N MET A 355 -8.14 5.81 -19.35
CA MET A 355 -9.27 6.36 -18.59
C MET A 355 -10.56 5.69 -19.02
N TRP A 356 -11.57 5.68 -18.15
CA TRP A 356 -12.88 5.15 -18.48
C TRP A 356 -13.55 5.97 -19.61
N ASP A 357 -14.15 5.25 -20.55
CA ASP A 357 -14.95 5.78 -21.67
C ASP A 357 -15.97 4.72 -22.10
N VAL A 358 -17.13 4.73 -21.47
CA VAL A 358 -18.20 3.75 -21.76
C VAL A 358 -18.71 3.86 -23.21
N ALA A 359 -18.68 5.07 -23.80
CA ALA A 359 -19.09 5.23 -25.19
C ALA A 359 -18.11 4.52 -26.13
N LYS A 360 -16.82 4.67 -25.88
CA LYS A 360 -15.76 3.98 -26.63
C LYS A 360 -15.79 2.47 -26.41
N ALA A 361 -16.05 2.00 -25.19
CA ALA A 361 -16.23 0.58 -24.89
C ALA A 361 -17.33 -0.04 -25.76
N LYS A 362 -18.46 0.62 -25.88
CA LYS A 362 -19.58 0.18 -26.74
C LYS A 362 -19.22 0.19 -28.22
N GLU A 363 -18.56 1.25 -28.72
CA GLU A 363 -18.07 1.35 -30.09
C GLU A 363 -17.12 0.19 -30.45
N ILE A 364 -16.23 -0.20 -29.53
CA ILE A 364 -15.30 -1.31 -29.74
C ILE A 364 -16.05 -2.63 -29.88
N LEU A 365 -17.01 -2.92 -29.00
CA LEU A 365 -17.82 -4.13 -29.08
C LEU A 365 -18.64 -4.17 -30.40
N GLU A 366 -19.27 -3.05 -30.77
CA GLU A 366 -20.03 -2.94 -32.01
C GLU A 366 -19.14 -3.14 -33.25
N SER A 367 -17.92 -2.58 -33.22
CA SER A 367 -16.93 -2.74 -34.30
C SER A 367 -16.46 -4.19 -34.47
N ASP A 368 -16.43 -4.95 -33.36
CA ASP A 368 -16.12 -6.38 -33.36
C ASP A 368 -17.35 -7.27 -33.67
N GLY A 369 -18.49 -6.67 -34.04
CA GLY A 369 -19.67 -7.37 -34.49
C GLY A 369 -20.66 -7.77 -33.40
N TYR A 370 -20.51 -7.24 -32.18
CA TYR A 370 -21.53 -7.37 -31.14
C TYR A 370 -22.70 -6.43 -31.44
N THR A 371 -23.90 -6.86 -31.10
CA THR A 371 -25.13 -6.07 -31.23
C THR A 371 -25.88 -6.07 -29.91
N MET A 372 -26.57 -4.98 -29.60
CA MET A 372 -27.31 -4.87 -28.36
C MET A 372 -28.53 -5.79 -28.37
N GLY A 373 -28.58 -6.76 -27.47
CA GLY A 373 -29.70 -7.66 -27.28
C GLY A 373 -30.89 -6.99 -26.57
N ALA A 374 -32.05 -7.64 -26.65
CA ALA A 374 -33.29 -7.13 -26.05
C ALA A 374 -33.25 -6.99 -24.50
N ASN A 375 -32.34 -7.70 -23.86
CA ASN A 375 -32.11 -7.67 -22.42
C ASN A 375 -31.10 -6.58 -21.98
N GLY A 376 -30.60 -5.77 -22.94
CA GLY A 376 -29.60 -4.76 -22.67
C GLY A 376 -28.16 -5.28 -22.57
N ILE A 377 -27.92 -6.55 -22.89
CA ILE A 377 -26.60 -7.18 -22.96
C ILE A 377 -26.22 -7.36 -24.42
N TYR A 378 -24.98 -7.03 -24.77
CA TYR A 378 -24.45 -7.30 -26.12
C TYR A 378 -24.44 -8.79 -26.42
N GLU A 379 -24.69 -9.12 -27.71
CA GLU A 379 -24.64 -10.49 -28.20
C GLU A 379 -23.89 -10.57 -29.52
N LYS A 380 -23.20 -11.67 -29.76
CA LYS A 380 -22.51 -12.00 -31.01
C LYS A 380 -22.81 -13.44 -31.38
N ASP A 381 -23.21 -13.71 -32.64
CA ASP A 381 -23.59 -15.03 -33.14
C ASP A 381 -24.73 -15.69 -32.31
N GLY A 382 -25.66 -14.87 -31.79
CA GLY A 382 -26.78 -15.32 -30.97
C GLY A 382 -26.40 -15.72 -29.52
N GLN A 383 -25.16 -15.43 -29.12
CA GLN A 383 -24.70 -15.69 -27.74
C GLN A 383 -24.55 -14.36 -26.99
N PRO A 384 -25.20 -14.20 -25.83
CA PRO A 384 -25.05 -13.00 -25.01
C PRO A 384 -23.65 -12.93 -24.40
N LEU A 385 -23.09 -11.73 -24.31
CA LEU A 385 -21.82 -11.47 -23.66
C LEU A 385 -21.98 -11.49 -22.14
N ASN A 386 -22.04 -12.71 -21.59
CA ASN A 386 -22.05 -12.95 -20.17
C ASN A 386 -20.70 -13.51 -19.72
N LEU A 387 -20.07 -12.86 -18.74
CA LEU A 387 -18.77 -13.20 -18.22
C LEU A 387 -18.84 -13.50 -16.71
N THR A 388 -17.80 -14.13 -16.19
CA THR A 388 -17.66 -14.43 -14.76
C THR A 388 -16.51 -13.62 -14.18
N ILE A 389 -16.75 -12.94 -13.05
CA ILE A 389 -15.72 -12.40 -12.18
C ILE A 389 -15.49 -13.37 -11.03
N SER A 390 -14.30 -13.97 -10.98
CA SER A 390 -13.81 -14.72 -9.82
C SER A 390 -13.19 -13.76 -8.81
N CYS A 391 -13.67 -13.78 -7.57
CA CYS A 391 -13.26 -12.87 -6.51
C CYS A 391 -13.32 -13.55 -5.14
N TYR A 392 -13.00 -12.83 -4.07
CA TYR A 392 -13.02 -13.31 -2.69
C TYR A 392 -13.41 -12.20 -1.72
N ALA A 393 -13.92 -12.56 -0.53
CA ALA A 393 -14.50 -11.57 0.40
C ALA A 393 -13.47 -10.76 1.21
N LYS A 394 -12.23 -11.27 1.40
CA LYS A 394 -11.21 -10.55 2.17
C LYS A 394 -10.90 -9.19 1.52
N ARG A 395 -10.66 -8.16 2.35
CA ARG A 395 -10.36 -6.78 1.91
C ARG A 395 -11.44 -6.15 1.03
N SER A 396 -12.70 -6.60 1.16
CA SER A 396 -13.84 -6.10 0.38
C SER A 396 -13.66 -6.22 -1.15
N VAL A 397 -12.90 -7.22 -1.63
CA VAL A 397 -12.71 -7.47 -3.07
C VAL A 397 -14.02 -7.88 -3.72
N ASP A 398 -14.89 -8.62 -3.02
CA ASP A 398 -16.26 -8.94 -3.44
C ASP A 398 -17.13 -7.70 -3.62
N THR A 399 -16.98 -6.70 -2.75
CA THR A 399 -17.67 -5.40 -2.90
C THR A 399 -17.18 -4.64 -4.13
N VAL A 400 -15.86 -4.62 -4.39
CA VAL A 400 -15.30 -4.04 -5.62
C VAL A 400 -15.85 -4.78 -6.84
N ALA A 401 -15.88 -6.12 -6.82
CA ALA A 401 -16.44 -6.93 -7.90
C ALA A 401 -17.93 -6.64 -8.16
N LEU A 402 -18.72 -6.43 -7.09
CA LEU A 402 -20.14 -6.06 -7.20
C LEU A 402 -20.31 -4.69 -7.87
N LEU A 403 -19.50 -3.70 -7.51
CA LEU A 403 -19.52 -2.39 -8.15
C LEU A 403 -19.10 -2.46 -9.62
N MET A 404 -18.09 -3.28 -9.95
CA MET A 404 -17.72 -3.55 -11.35
C MET A 404 -18.86 -4.22 -12.12
N GLN A 405 -19.56 -5.19 -11.52
CA GLN A 405 -20.72 -5.86 -12.14
C GLN A 405 -21.77 -4.83 -12.59
N GLU A 406 -22.10 -3.87 -11.75
CA GLU A 406 -23.10 -2.83 -12.09
C GLU A 406 -22.61 -1.91 -13.21
N GLN A 407 -21.34 -1.51 -13.21
CA GLN A 407 -20.78 -0.66 -14.27
C GLN A 407 -20.68 -1.41 -15.60
N LEU A 408 -20.23 -2.67 -15.59
CA LEU A 408 -20.14 -3.52 -16.78
C LEU A 408 -21.53 -3.80 -17.38
N LYS A 409 -22.53 -4.02 -16.53
CA LYS A 409 -23.92 -4.16 -16.97
C LYS A 409 -24.45 -2.89 -17.65
N ALA A 410 -24.11 -1.71 -17.14
CA ALA A 410 -24.47 -0.44 -17.76
C ALA A 410 -23.76 -0.25 -19.13
N ALA A 411 -22.59 -0.86 -19.30
CA ALA A 411 -21.87 -0.93 -20.57
C ALA A 411 -22.42 -2.00 -21.53
N GLY A 412 -23.36 -2.86 -21.09
CA GLY A 412 -23.95 -3.93 -21.89
C GLY A 412 -23.21 -5.27 -21.78
N ILE A 413 -22.41 -5.47 -20.74
CA ILE A 413 -21.69 -6.71 -20.46
C ILE A 413 -22.33 -7.37 -19.24
N GLY A 414 -22.89 -8.58 -19.39
CA GLY A 414 -23.47 -9.34 -18.29
C GLY A 414 -22.37 -9.96 -17.43
N ILE A 415 -22.54 -9.93 -16.11
CA ILE A 415 -21.54 -10.46 -15.16
C ILE A 415 -22.21 -11.38 -14.14
N GLU A 416 -21.62 -12.53 -13.93
CA GLU A 416 -21.84 -13.41 -12.79
C GLU A 416 -20.65 -13.32 -11.82
N LEU A 417 -20.91 -13.22 -10.50
CA LEU A 417 -19.86 -13.24 -9.48
C LEU A 417 -19.65 -14.64 -8.95
N LYS A 418 -18.41 -15.11 -8.93
CA LYS A 418 -17.98 -16.34 -8.31
C LYS A 418 -17.06 -16.00 -7.13
N ILE A 419 -17.59 -16.14 -5.91
CA ILE A 419 -16.84 -15.82 -4.68
C ILE A 419 -16.17 -17.09 -4.18
N GLU A 420 -14.83 -17.06 -4.09
CA GLU A 420 -13.98 -18.15 -3.62
C GLU A 420 -13.43 -17.84 -2.23
N GLU A 421 -13.25 -18.84 -1.39
CA GLU A 421 -12.64 -18.67 -0.07
C GLU A 421 -11.11 -18.54 -0.16
N ASP A 422 -10.50 -19.30 -1.09
CA ASP A 422 -9.08 -19.36 -1.35
C ASP A 422 -8.78 -19.03 -2.82
N PRO A 423 -8.52 -17.78 -3.17
CA PRO A 423 -8.20 -17.40 -4.55
C PRO A 423 -6.93 -18.09 -5.06
N ASP A 424 -5.94 -18.29 -4.18
CA ASP A 424 -4.63 -18.85 -4.53
C ASP A 424 -4.72 -20.32 -4.88
N GLY A 425 -5.47 -21.10 -4.09
CA GLY A 425 -5.69 -22.52 -4.33
C GLY A 425 -6.71 -22.82 -5.44
N THR A 426 -7.44 -21.81 -5.94
CA THR A 426 -8.47 -21.96 -6.96
C THR A 426 -8.08 -21.35 -8.29
N TYR A 427 -8.61 -20.16 -8.60
CA TYR A 427 -8.47 -19.58 -9.94
C TYR A 427 -7.10 -18.98 -10.25
N MET A 428 -6.33 -18.56 -9.24
CA MET A 428 -4.98 -18.03 -9.48
C MET A 428 -4.01 -19.16 -9.90
N SER A 429 -3.98 -20.26 -9.17
CA SER A 429 -3.07 -21.38 -9.47
C SER A 429 -3.44 -22.14 -10.77
N SER A 430 -4.72 -22.17 -11.14
CA SER A 430 -5.21 -22.86 -12.34
C SER A 430 -5.25 -21.96 -13.57
N HIS A 431 -5.19 -20.64 -13.42
CA HIS A 431 -5.49 -19.63 -14.45
C HIS A 431 -6.89 -19.85 -15.12
N ASP A 432 -7.81 -20.53 -14.42
CA ASP A 432 -9.17 -20.78 -14.90
C ASP A 432 -10.13 -19.69 -14.42
N TYR A 433 -10.04 -18.55 -15.08
CA TYR A 433 -10.93 -17.40 -14.87
C TYR A 433 -11.08 -16.63 -16.19
N GLN A 434 -12.19 -15.94 -16.38
CA GLN A 434 -12.34 -14.90 -17.41
C GLN A 434 -11.84 -13.56 -16.86
N ILE A 435 -12.36 -13.15 -15.70
CA ILE A 435 -11.92 -11.98 -14.95
C ILE A 435 -11.56 -12.49 -13.55
N GLY A 436 -10.29 -12.36 -13.15
CA GLY A 436 -9.79 -12.77 -11.84
C GLY A 436 -9.39 -11.56 -10.99
N MET A 437 -10.08 -11.32 -9.88
CA MET A 437 -9.76 -10.23 -8.97
C MET A 437 -8.64 -10.60 -8.01
N TYR A 438 -7.70 -9.69 -7.80
CA TYR A 438 -6.64 -9.91 -6.81
C TYR A 438 -6.16 -8.63 -6.12
N VAL A 439 -5.45 -8.81 -5.02
CA VAL A 439 -4.84 -7.72 -4.25
C VAL A 439 -3.40 -8.06 -3.91
N SER A 440 -2.46 -7.24 -4.33
CA SER A 440 -1.06 -7.38 -3.92
C SER A 440 -0.39 -6.01 -3.69
N ILE A 441 0.78 -6.06 -3.08
CA ILE A 441 1.70 -4.92 -3.02
C ILE A 441 2.49 -4.91 -4.32
N THR A 442 2.29 -3.88 -5.14
CA THR A 442 2.95 -3.77 -6.45
C THR A 442 4.31 -3.10 -6.36
N ASP A 443 4.51 -2.28 -5.34
CA ASP A 443 5.76 -1.60 -5.06
C ASP A 443 6.19 -1.94 -3.63
N LYS A 444 7.09 -2.89 -3.48
CA LYS A 444 7.67 -3.23 -2.18
C LYS A 444 8.97 -2.47 -2.04
N THR A 445 9.04 -1.62 -1.03
CA THR A 445 10.27 -0.88 -0.67
C THR A 445 10.81 0.09 -1.75
N GLY A 446 9.92 0.69 -2.57
CA GLY A 446 10.34 1.64 -3.62
C GLY A 446 10.99 0.96 -4.83
N ASP A 447 10.71 -0.33 -5.08
CA ASP A 447 11.25 -1.09 -6.21
C ASP A 447 10.14 -1.81 -6.99
N PRO A 448 10.09 -1.65 -8.33
CA PRO A 448 9.09 -2.30 -9.17
C PRO A 448 9.29 -3.84 -9.31
N MET A 449 10.47 -4.36 -8.99
CA MET A 449 10.86 -5.74 -9.29
C MET A 449 9.96 -6.79 -8.64
N ASN A 450 9.47 -6.54 -7.42
CA ASN A 450 8.57 -7.47 -6.75
C ASN A 450 7.32 -7.81 -7.59
N PHE A 451 6.73 -6.80 -8.23
CA PHE A 451 5.57 -6.99 -9.08
C PHE A 451 5.93 -7.51 -10.47
N LEU A 452 7.00 -7.00 -11.07
CA LEU A 452 7.45 -7.45 -12.39
C LEU A 452 7.78 -8.94 -12.39
N GLU A 453 8.55 -9.42 -11.41
CA GLU A 453 8.94 -10.82 -11.31
C GLU A 453 7.86 -11.73 -10.72
N GLY A 454 7.02 -11.20 -9.84
CA GLY A 454 5.97 -12.00 -9.19
C GLY A 454 4.68 -12.11 -10.01
N THR A 455 4.46 -11.21 -10.98
CA THR A 455 3.17 -11.10 -11.68
C THR A 455 3.30 -11.00 -13.20
N ILE A 456 4.28 -10.24 -13.71
CA ILE A 456 4.37 -9.96 -15.15
C ILE A 456 5.24 -10.99 -15.88
N LYS A 457 6.30 -11.48 -15.23
CA LYS A 457 7.21 -12.47 -15.80
C LYS A 457 6.49 -13.80 -16.04
N SER A 458 6.80 -14.47 -17.15
CA SER A 458 6.20 -15.75 -17.48
C SER A 458 6.63 -16.89 -16.55
N GLY A 459 5.76 -17.86 -16.35
CA GLY A 459 6.01 -19.05 -15.54
C GLY A 459 6.02 -18.83 -14.03
N VAL A 460 5.57 -17.65 -13.56
CA VAL A 460 5.43 -17.38 -12.14
C VAL A 460 4.00 -17.65 -11.66
N TYR A 461 3.84 -17.90 -10.38
CA TYR A 461 2.56 -18.27 -9.77
C TYR A 461 1.41 -17.28 -10.05
N MET A 462 1.69 -15.99 -10.02
CA MET A 462 0.71 -14.93 -10.23
C MET A 462 0.78 -14.33 -11.63
N GLU A 463 1.33 -15.07 -12.61
CA GLU A 463 1.46 -14.52 -13.96
C GLU A 463 0.11 -14.12 -14.57
N VAL A 464 0.15 -13.09 -15.38
CA VAL A 464 -1.01 -12.67 -16.17
C VAL A 464 -1.27 -13.71 -17.25
N ALA A 465 -2.39 -14.42 -17.16
CA ALA A 465 -2.71 -15.55 -18.04
C ALA A 465 -2.59 -15.22 -19.52
N GLY A 466 -1.57 -15.79 -20.15
CA GLY A 466 -1.28 -15.65 -21.59
C GLY A 466 -0.44 -14.42 -21.97
N PHE A 467 -0.12 -13.52 -21.05
CA PHE A 467 0.66 -12.30 -21.35
C PHE A 467 2.16 -12.58 -21.47
N GLY A 468 2.73 -13.41 -20.57
CA GLY A 468 4.16 -13.69 -20.47
C GLY A 468 4.78 -14.13 -21.79
N ASN A 469 5.90 -13.54 -22.16
CA ASN A 469 6.67 -13.87 -23.36
C ASN A 469 8.16 -13.52 -23.18
N ALA A 470 9.01 -14.15 -24.01
CA ALA A 470 10.46 -14.02 -23.91
C ALA A 470 10.98 -12.57 -24.07
N GLU A 471 10.28 -11.70 -24.80
CA GLU A 471 10.68 -10.30 -24.95
C GLU A 471 10.48 -9.55 -23.63
N THR A 472 9.31 -9.66 -23.04
CA THR A 472 8.99 -9.02 -21.76
C THR A 472 9.85 -9.59 -20.63
N ASP A 473 10.09 -10.90 -20.61
CA ASP A 473 10.97 -11.54 -19.63
C ASP A 473 12.40 -11.00 -19.71
N ALA A 474 12.93 -10.81 -20.94
CA ALA A 474 14.25 -10.24 -21.13
C ALA A 474 14.33 -8.78 -20.67
N MET A 475 13.27 -7.99 -20.86
CA MET A 475 13.18 -6.61 -20.34
C MET A 475 13.15 -6.61 -18.80
N ILE A 476 12.43 -7.52 -18.16
CA ILE A 476 12.41 -7.67 -16.70
C ILE A 476 13.80 -8.04 -16.18
N ASP A 477 14.48 -8.97 -16.84
CA ASP A 477 15.85 -9.34 -16.49
C ASP A 477 16.84 -8.18 -16.69
N GLU A 478 16.62 -7.30 -17.66
CA GLU A 478 17.41 -6.07 -17.83
C GLU A 478 17.16 -5.09 -16.67
N VAL A 479 15.89 -4.86 -16.26
CA VAL A 479 15.56 -4.00 -15.11
C VAL A 479 16.27 -4.47 -13.85
N ARG A 480 16.36 -5.77 -13.63
CA ARG A 480 16.99 -6.36 -12.42
C ARG A 480 18.45 -5.92 -12.26
N TYR A 481 19.21 -5.87 -13.35
CA TYR A 481 20.65 -5.66 -13.32
C TYR A 481 21.09 -4.27 -13.81
N GLU A 482 20.17 -3.44 -14.31
CA GLU A 482 20.46 -2.08 -14.77
C GLU A 482 20.80 -1.16 -13.60
N THR A 483 21.96 -0.55 -13.60
CA THR A 483 22.46 0.32 -12.54
C THR A 483 22.06 1.78 -12.70
N ASP A 484 21.70 2.22 -13.91
CA ASP A 484 21.17 3.56 -14.15
C ASP A 484 19.68 3.60 -13.75
N ALA A 485 19.35 4.33 -12.69
CA ALA A 485 18.00 4.42 -12.16
C ALA A 485 16.99 5.00 -13.17
N ASN A 486 17.41 5.95 -14.04
CA ASN A 486 16.53 6.50 -15.07
C ASN A 486 16.23 5.45 -16.14
N LYS A 487 17.27 4.72 -16.58
CA LYS A 487 17.10 3.64 -17.55
C LYS A 487 16.25 2.51 -16.99
N ARG A 488 16.44 2.12 -15.72
CA ARG A 488 15.54 1.17 -15.03
C ARG A 488 14.09 1.64 -15.08
N ALA A 489 13.84 2.90 -14.76
CA ALA A 489 12.51 3.48 -14.80
C ALA A 489 11.93 3.51 -16.23
N GLU A 490 12.73 3.84 -17.25
CA GLU A 490 12.31 3.81 -18.65
C GLU A 490 11.91 2.42 -19.11
N ILE A 491 12.71 1.39 -18.78
CA ILE A 491 12.40 -0.01 -19.14
C ILE A 491 11.13 -0.47 -18.41
N THR A 492 11.00 -0.16 -17.11
CA THR A 492 9.80 -0.50 -16.33
C THR A 492 8.55 0.16 -16.93
N ASN A 493 8.60 1.45 -17.26
CA ASN A 493 7.50 2.14 -17.93
C ASN A 493 7.16 1.49 -19.29
N ALA A 494 8.16 1.07 -20.06
CA ALA A 494 7.94 0.37 -21.34
C ALA A 494 7.27 -0.99 -21.14
N ILE A 495 7.63 -1.76 -20.11
CA ILE A 495 6.95 -3.01 -19.74
C ILE A 495 5.49 -2.72 -19.37
N MET A 496 5.25 -1.72 -18.51
CA MET A 496 3.88 -1.39 -18.10
C MET A 496 3.04 -0.87 -19.24
N GLN A 497 3.61 -0.15 -20.22
CA GLN A 497 2.90 0.22 -21.43
C GLN A 497 2.41 -1.02 -22.20
N LYS A 498 3.27 -2.05 -22.35
CA LYS A 498 2.86 -3.31 -22.99
C LYS A 498 1.71 -3.99 -22.22
N VAL A 499 1.75 -3.98 -20.88
CA VAL A 499 0.65 -4.52 -20.04
C VAL A 499 -0.65 -3.76 -20.26
N TYR A 500 -0.59 -2.44 -20.36
CA TYR A 500 -1.81 -1.63 -20.59
C TYR A 500 -2.33 -1.77 -22.03
N ASP A 501 -1.44 -1.84 -23.01
CA ASP A 501 -1.81 -2.01 -24.41
C ASP A 501 -2.39 -3.40 -24.72
N SER A 502 -2.05 -4.42 -23.92
CA SER A 502 -2.61 -5.77 -24.06
C SER A 502 -4.01 -5.92 -23.44
N HIS A 503 -4.44 -4.96 -22.64
CA HIS A 503 -5.69 -5.00 -21.88
C HIS A 503 -5.84 -6.24 -20.95
N ASP A 504 -4.72 -6.85 -20.54
CA ASP A 504 -4.75 -8.07 -19.72
C ASP A 504 -4.89 -7.79 -18.23
N MET A 505 -4.71 -6.53 -17.82
CA MET A 505 -4.88 -6.09 -16.44
C MET A 505 -5.65 -4.76 -16.36
N LEU A 506 -6.47 -4.66 -15.32
CA LEU A 506 -7.14 -3.42 -14.93
C LEU A 506 -6.81 -3.12 -13.46
N PHE A 507 -6.05 -2.08 -13.19
CA PHE A 507 -5.79 -1.58 -11.84
C PHE A 507 -6.94 -0.69 -11.39
N ILE A 508 -7.66 -1.10 -10.36
CA ILE A 508 -8.93 -0.49 -9.97
C ILE A 508 -8.73 0.55 -8.89
N GLY A 509 -8.04 0.17 -7.83
CA GLY A 509 -7.85 1.05 -6.68
C GLY A 509 -6.56 0.77 -5.92
N THR A 510 -6.15 1.79 -5.17
CA THR A 510 -5.07 1.73 -4.19
C THR A 510 -5.69 1.72 -2.81
N TYR A 511 -5.40 0.71 -1.99
CA TYR A 511 -5.85 0.73 -0.60
C TYR A 511 -5.21 1.87 0.17
N ASN A 512 -6.01 2.53 0.97
CA ASN A 512 -5.56 3.60 1.86
C ASN A 512 -5.23 3.03 3.25
N LYS A 513 -4.19 3.59 3.86
CA LYS A 513 -3.96 3.53 5.30
C LYS A 513 -4.79 4.64 5.91
N ASN A 514 -5.89 4.28 6.54
CA ASN A 514 -6.75 5.21 7.27
C ASN A 514 -6.42 5.13 8.75
N SER A 515 -6.16 6.24 9.39
CA SER A 515 -5.74 6.28 10.79
C SER A 515 -6.46 7.39 11.55
N VAL A 516 -6.62 7.20 12.84
CA VAL A 516 -7.13 8.22 13.77
C VAL A 516 -6.19 8.38 14.95
N LEU A 517 -5.95 9.63 15.34
CA LEU A 517 -5.27 10.01 16.58
C LEU A 517 -6.16 10.93 17.39
N LYS A 518 -6.04 10.94 18.71
CA LYS A 518 -6.54 12.03 19.56
C LYS A 518 -5.89 13.35 19.16
N ALA A 519 -6.62 14.43 19.34
CA ALA A 519 -6.10 15.78 19.11
C ALA A 519 -4.84 16.02 19.95
N GLY A 520 -3.76 16.45 19.27
CA GLY A 520 -2.46 16.71 19.88
C GLY A 520 -1.52 15.50 19.93
N ALA A 521 -2.01 14.27 19.78
CA ALA A 521 -1.15 13.09 19.71
C ALA A 521 -0.41 13.03 18.35
N VAL A 522 0.82 12.52 18.39
CA VAL A 522 1.68 12.28 17.21
C VAL A 522 2.19 10.84 17.27
N GLY A 523 2.15 10.13 16.15
CA GLY A 523 2.65 8.75 16.09
C GLY A 523 1.98 7.90 15.03
N LEU A 524 2.13 6.58 15.13
CA LEU A 524 1.56 5.55 14.27
C LEU A 524 1.96 5.69 12.78
N GLY A 525 3.03 6.47 12.48
CA GLY A 525 3.50 6.66 11.11
C GLY A 525 2.37 7.03 10.15
N VAL A 526 1.42 7.87 10.60
CA VAL A 526 0.14 8.11 9.93
C VAL A 526 0.27 8.64 8.50
N ASN A 527 1.39 9.30 8.17
CA ASN A 527 1.68 9.83 6.83
C ASN A 527 2.53 8.88 5.97
N ASN A 528 3.10 7.82 6.55
CA ASN A 528 3.94 6.90 5.79
C ASN A 528 3.08 5.84 5.09
N PRO A 529 3.21 5.65 3.77
CA PRO A 529 2.49 4.63 3.01
C PRO A 529 2.88 3.20 3.39
N MET A 530 4.05 3.00 4.03
CA MET A 530 4.47 1.71 4.56
C MET A 530 3.77 1.44 5.90
N GLN A 531 3.11 0.29 6.00
CA GLN A 531 2.26 -0.06 7.15
C GLN A 531 3.05 -0.48 8.39
N PHE A 532 4.34 -0.77 8.26
CA PHE A 532 5.20 -1.20 9.35
C PHE A 532 5.90 -0.06 10.12
N TYR A 533 5.71 1.20 9.75
CA TYR A 533 6.12 2.34 10.57
C TYR A 533 4.96 2.74 11.50
N GLY A 534 5.19 2.64 12.79
CA GLY A 534 4.22 2.93 13.84
C GLY A 534 4.72 3.99 14.81
N ILE A 535 5.01 3.59 16.06
CA ILE A 535 5.59 4.50 17.06
C ILE A 535 7.11 4.61 16.90
N ASP A 536 7.62 5.78 17.20
CA ASP A 536 9.06 6.09 17.18
C ASP A 536 9.44 7.02 18.35
N ALA A 537 10.69 7.50 18.38
CA ALA A 537 11.18 8.38 19.42
C ALA A 537 10.41 9.72 19.54
N ASN A 538 9.78 10.17 18.45
CA ASN A 538 9.04 11.43 18.39
C ASN A 538 7.55 11.26 18.74
N THR A 539 7.07 10.03 18.88
CA THR A 539 5.68 9.75 19.26
C THR A 539 5.38 10.41 20.61
N SER A 540 4.23 11.11 20.70
CA SER A 540 3.84 11.91 21.88
C SER A 540 2.33 11.95 22.06
N LEU A 541 1.88 12.30 23.29
CA LEU A 541 0.50 12.48 23.71
C LEU A 541 0.15 13.96 23.85
#